data_ac1ce7afee0db77ee2f2f443218690cb
#
_entry.id   ac1ce7afee0db77ee2f2f443218690cb
#
_cell.length_a   1.000
_cell.length_b   1.000
_cell.length_c   1.000
_cell.angle_alpha   90.00
_cell.angle_beta   90.00
_cell.angle_gamma   90.00
#
_symmetry.space_group_name_H-M   'P 1'
#
loop_
_entity.id
_entity.type
_entity.pdbx_description
1 polymer ?
#
loop_
_entity_poly.entity_id
_entity_poly.type
_entity_poly.pdbx_seq_one_letter_code
_entity_poly.pdbx_strand_id
1 'polypeptide(L)'
;LLAAAAGLLLFFFGDPLRHLPPQWAAPLYVAATSIGFLLLFLAGLWLGRLVKERLREDPLKHEKERFMQETRLIENEYSVNLRSRYYYGKTWHEGWINAVNPFRATIVLGTPGSGKSYTVVNSFIRQQIEKGFAMYLYDFKFDDLSSIAYNHLLNHLDAYETRPKFCIINFDDPRRSNRCNPIAPEFMTDISDAYESAYTIMLNLNKTWIQKQGDFFVDSPIILLAAIIWYLKIYEGGKYCTFPHAIELLCKRYEDIFTILTSYPELENYLSPFMDAWKGGAQDQLQGQIASAKIPLSRMISPQLYWVMTGNDFTLDINNPEDPKILCVGNNPDRQNIYSAALGLYNSRIVRLINKKGKLKSSIIIDELPTIYFRGLDNLIATARSNKVAVCLSFQDFSQLERDYGQEEAKVIENTVGNIFAGQVLGDTAKTLSERFGRIVQLRTSNSLSNDNLTTSTNTQLDSLIPASKISNLSQGMFVGAVADNFDERIEQKIFHAEIVIDREKLAGETASYVPIPEISSFRDADGVDRMEEIIRRNYTQIKEDVTQIIKRELRRIAEDPALRHLLAKK
;
A
#
# COMPACT_ATOMS: atom_id res chain seq x y z
N LEU A 1 -17.66 56.54 8.98
CA LEU A 1 -17.16 57.57 9.91
C LEU A 1 -17.39 59.00 9.37
N LEU A 2 -16.98 59.32 8.16
CA LEU A 2 -17.16 60.67 7.55
C LEU A 2 -18.65 61.06 7.46
N ALA A 3 -19.53 60.15 7.03
CA ALA A 3 -20.97 60.42 6.96
C ALA A 3 -21.60 60.63 8.35
N ALA A 4 -21.13 59.88 9.37
CA ALA A 4 -21.58 60.08 10.74
C ALA A 4 -21.11 61.44 11.31
N ALA A 5 -19.87 61.83 11.06
CA ALA A 5 -19.34 63.10 11.50
C ALA A 5 -20.06 64.31 10.82
N ALA A 6 -20.26 64.23 9.49
CA ALA A 6 -21.02 65.21 8.74
C ALA A 6 -22.49 65.29 9.20
N GLY A 7 -23.11 64.13 9.48
CA GLY A 7 -24.46 64.06 10.01
C GLY A 7 -24.62 64.70 11.38
N LEU A 8 -23.67 64.47 12.30
CA LEU A 8 -23.64 65.13 13.61
C LEU A 8 -23.46 66.61 13.50
N LEU A 9 -22.54 67.12 12.67
CA LEU A 9 -22.32 68.52 12.44
C LEU A 9 -23.57 69.21 11.90
N LEU A 10 -24.22 68.63 10.91
CA LEU A 10 -25.46 69.19 10.34
C LEU A 10 -26.66 69.16 11.29
N PHE A 11 -26.75 68.08 12.08
CA PHE A 11 -27.86 67.87 13.04
C PHE A 11 -27.81 68.88 14.18
N PHE A 12 -26.62 69.26 14.63
CA PHE A 12 -26.41 70.27 15.68
C PHE A 12 -26.07 71.71 15.15
N PHE A 13 -26.21 71.94 13.83
CA PHE A 13 -25.89 73.18 13.18
C PHE A 13 -26.91 74.29 13.46
N GLY A 14 -27.47 74.36 14.63
CA GLY A 14 -28.51 75.29 15.00
C GLY A 14 -28.02 76.71 15.37
N ASP A 15 -26.87 76.80 16.02
CA ASP A 15 -26.36 78.12 16.54
C ASP A 15 -25.94 79.14 15.46
N PRO A 16 -25.28 78.75 14.37
CA PRO A 16 -24.97 79.73 13.31
C PRO A 16 -26.18 80.27 12.57
N LEU A 17 -27.31 79.54 12.55
CA LEU A 17 -28.53 79.90 11.85
C LEU A 17 -29.34 80.95 12.60
N ARG A 18 -29.11 81.16 13.90
CA ARG A 18 -29.79 82.14 14.73
C ARG A 18 -29.51 83.60 14.31
N HIS A 19 -28.44 83.85 13.56
CA HIS A 19 -28.04 85.17 13.07
C HIS A 19 -28.66 85.55 11.71
N LEU A 20 -29.43 84.63 11.10
CA LEU A 20 -30.12 84.84 9.84
C LEU A 20 -31.53 85.46 10.02
N PRO A 21 -32.05 86.19 8.99
CA PRO A 21 -33.43 86.68 9.04
C PRO A 21 -34.43 85.51 9.26
N PRO A 22 -35.50 85.72 10.09
CA PRO A 22 -36.41 84.63 10.49
C PRO A 22 -37.04 83.83 9.33
N GLN A 23 -37.27 84.53 8.21
CA GLN A 23 -37.83 83.91 6.99
C GLN A 23 -36.93 82.86 6.34
N TRP A 24 -35.65 82.84 6.58
CA TRP A 24 -34.67 81.90 6.07
C TRP A 24 -34.14 80.93 7.16
N ALA A 25 -34.11 81.40 8.39
CA ALA A 25 -33.56 80.63 9.52
C ALA A 25 -34.33 79.32 9.75
N ALA A 26 -35.67 79.36 9.78
CA ALA A 26 -36.48 78.18 10.03
C ALA A 26 -36.40 77.09 8.94
N PRO A 27 -36.52 77.45 7.63
CA PRO A 27 -36.42 76.37 6.60
C PRO A 27 -35.02 75.81 6.48
N LEU A 28 -33.97 76.62 6.68
CA LEU A 28 -32.58 76.13 6.67
C LEU A 28 -32.27 75.25 7.86
N TYR A 29 -32.80 75.56 9.03
CA TYR A 29 -32.66 74.69 10.21
C TYR A 29 -33.32 73.35 9.98
N VAL A 30 -34.57 73.28 9.48
CA VAL A 30 -35.30 72.06 9.18
C VAL A 30 -34.57 71.24 8.11
N ALA A 31 -34.04 71.94 7.06
CA ALA A 31 -33.29 71.23 6.01
C ALA A 31 -31.97 70.61 6.55
N ALA A 32 -31.17 71.42 7.31
CA ALA A 32 -29.90 70.92 7.88
C ALA A 32 -30.09 69.75 8.86
N THR A 33 -31.07 69.89 9.76
CA THR A 33 -31.39 68.79 10.71
C THR A 33 -31.91 67.52 10.02
N SER A 34 -32.78 67.71 8.98
CA SER A 34 -33.31 66.56 8.21
C SER A 34 -32.19 65.85 7.42
N ILE A 35 -31.27 66.61 6.77
CA ILE A 35 -30.13 66.04 6.06
C ILE A 35 -29.15 65.40 7.06
N GLY A 36 -28.90 66.02 8.21
CA GLY A 36 -28.09 65.47 9.28
C GLY A 36 -28.65 64.15 9.81
N PHE A 37 -29.97 64.08 10.04
CA PHE A 37 -30.64 62.84 10.44
C PHE A 37 -30.49 61.71 9.39
N LEU A 38 -30.73 62.02 8.12
CA LEU A 38 -30.59 61.04 7.04
C LEU A 38 -29.14 60.49 6.93
N LEU A 39 -28.14 61.36 7.09
CA LEU A 39 -26.74 60.94 7.08
C LEU A 39 -26.39 60.02 8.28
N LEU A 40 -26.91 60.34 9.47
CA LEU A 40 -26.76 59.50 10.67
C LEU A 40 -27.44 58.16 10.49
N PHE A 41 -28.64 58.15 9.91
CA PHE A 41 -29.39 56.93 9.63
C PHE A 41 -28.64 56.05 8.61
N LEU A 42 -28.15 56.62 7.53
CA LEU A 42 -27.30 55.88 6.53
C LEU A 42 -26.00 55.36 7.15
N ALA A 43 -25.35 56.15 8.00
CA ALA A 43 -24.17 55.71 8.72
C ALA A 43 -24.49 54.51 9.66
N GLY A 44 -25.62 54.55 10.36
CA GLY A 44 -26.12 53.45 11.18
C GLY A 44 -26.42 52.20 10.38
N LEU A 45 -27.05 52.32 9.20
CA LEU A 45 -27.29 51.20 8.29
C LEU A 45 -25.97 50.56 7.78
N TRP A 46 -24.99 51.41 7.44
CA TRP A 46 -23.67 50.89 7.01
C TRP A 46 -22.91 50.23 8.16
N LEU A 47 -22.95 50.78 9.35
CA LEU A 47 -22.37 50.17 10.54
C LEU A 47 -23.03 48.82 10.85
N GLY A 48 -24.36 48.76 10.77
CA GLY A 48 -25.12 47.54 10.94
C GLY A 48 -24.77 46.48 9.89
N ARG A 49 -24.53 46.90 8.62
CA ARG A 49 -24.05 45.96 7.58
C ARG A 49 -22.64 45.47 7.87
N LEU A 50 -21.71 46.33 8.24
CA LEU A 50 -20.34 45.94 8.62
C LEU A 50 -20.30 44.99 9.82
N VAL A 51 -21.12 45.26 10.83
CA VAL A 51 -21.27 44.37 11.99
C VAL A 51 -21.89 43.03 11.57
N LYS A 52 -22.93 43.05 10.70
CA LYS A 52 -23.50 41.83 10.12
C LYS A 52 -22.52 41.04 9.26
N GLU A 53 -21.68 41.67 8.46
CA GLU A 53 -20.63 41.00 7.70
C GLU A 53 -19.55 40.38 8.60
N ARG A 54 -19.12 41.08 9.64
CA ARG A 54 -18.20 40.52 10.65
C ARG A 54 -18.83 39.37 11.48
N LEU A 55 -20.11 39.42 11.76
CA LEU A 55 -20.85 38.37 12.43
C LEU A 55 -21.22 37.20 11.49
N ARG A 56 -21.22 37.45 10.16
CA ARG A 56 -21.39 36.47 9.10
C ARG A 56 -20.06 35.84 8.68
N GLU A 57 -18.97 36.08 9.36
CA GLU A 57 -17.75 35.32 9.19
C GLU A 57 -18.09 33.86 9.48
N ASP A 58 -18.09 33.09 8.39
CA ASP A 58 -18.42 31.71 8.26
C ASP A 58 -17.83 30.89 9.43
N PRO A 59 -18.67 30.18 10.23
CA PRO A 59 -18.16 29.29 11.26
C PRO A 59 -17.29 28.16 10.68
N LEU A 60 -17.29 27.96 9.37
CA LEU A 60 -16.37 27.06 8.64
C LEU A 60 -15.01 27.72 8.33
N LYS A 61 -14.79 28.99 8.71
CA LYS A 61 -13.46 29.59 8.59
C LYS A 61 -12.44 28.85 9.44
N HIS A 62 -11.50 28.31 8.75
CA HIS A 62 -10.34 27.46 9.02
C HIS A 62 -9.63 27.56 10.38
N GLU A 63 -9.90 28.50 11.24
CA GLU A 63 -9.13 28.76 12.47
C GLU A 63 -9.53 27.89 13.66
N LYS A 64 -10.78 27.39 13.73
CA LYS A 64 -11.28 26.63 14.90
C LYS A 64 -10.98 25.13 14.85
N GLU A 65 -10.55 24.62 13.70
CA GLU A 65 -10.30 23.20 13.47
C GLU A 65 -8.81 22.83 13.46
N ARG A 66 -7.95 23.74 13.93
CA ARG A 66 -6.50 23.57 13.94
C ARG A 66 -6.02 23.41 15.38
N PHE A 67 -5.11 22.49 15.56
CA PHE A 67 -4.55 22.13 16.87
C PHE A 67 -3.02 22.17 16.82
N MET A 68 -2.39 22.28 18.00
CA MET A 68 -0.95 22.16 18.12
C MET A 68 -0.50 20.76 17.73
N GLN A 69 0.60 20.70 17.00
CA GLN A 69 1.19 19.45 16.56
C GLN A 69 2.60 19.30 17.13
N GLU A 70 3.20 18.13 16.98
CA GLU A 70 4.54 17.84 17.53
C GLU A 70 5.60 18.68 16.80
N THR A 71 6.36 19.45 17.57
CA THR A 71 7.41 20.32 17.05
C THR A 71 8.80 19.76 17.25
N ARG A 72 8.94 18.74 18.12
CA ARG A 72 10.23 18.13 18.46
C ARG A 72 10.57 17.05 17.43
N LEU A 73 11.81 17.00 17.02
CA LEU A 73 12.36 15.82 16.36
C LEU A 73 12.58 14.74 17.41
N ILE A 74 11.91 13.59 17.24
CA ILE A 74 12.07 12.42 18.12
C ILE A 74 12.63 11.30 17.26
N GLU A 75 13.93 11.08 17.34
CA GLU A 75 14.66 10.15 16.52
C GLU A 75 15.21 8.98 17.34
N ASN A 76 15.16 7.78 16.77
CA ASN A 76 15.80 6.57 17.27
C ASN A 76 16.36 5.73 16.12
N GLU A 77 16.94 4.57 16.41
CA GLU A 77 17.55 3.68 15.40
C GLU A 77 16.57 3.09 14.39
N TYR A 78 15.24 3.28 14.57
CA TYR A 78 14.20 2.71 13.71
C TYR A 78 13.29 3.77 13.09
N SER A 79 13.23 4.97 13.70
CA SER A 79 12.26 5.99 13.36
C SER A 79 12.37 6.47 11.91
N VAL A 80 11.23 6.85 11.35
CA VAL A 80 11.13 7.62 10.11
C VAL A 80 10.54 8.98 10.45
N ASN A 81 11.31 10.04 10.21
CA ASN A 81 11.00 11.39 10.63
C ASN A 81 10.76 12.27 9.41
N LEU A 82 9.60 12.92 9.36
CA LEU A 82 9.19 13.79 8.27
C LEU A 82 9.09 15.23 8.76
N ARG A 83 9.86 16.12 8.15
CA ARG A 83 9.74 17.56 8.43
C ARG A 83 8.38 18.02 7.95
N SER A 84 7.69 18.81 8.78
CA SER A 84 6.35 19.28 8.47
C SER A 84 6.16 20.74 8.82
N ARG A 85 5.15 21.36 8.22
CA ARG A 85 4.67 22.67 8.64
C ARG A 85 3.15 22.65 8.77
N TYR A 86 2.65 23.33 9.77
CA TYR A 86 1.23 23.42 10.05
C TYR A 86 0.81 24.82 10.42
N TYR A 87 -0.43 25.14 10.21
CA TYR A 87 -0.97 26.46 10.51
C TYR A 87 -1.77 26.43 11.81
N TYR A 88 -1.37 27.22 12.79
CA TYR A 88 -2.03 27.34 14.08
C TYR A 88 -1.92 28.77 14.62
N GLY A 89 -2.94 29.29 15.32
CA GLY A 89 -2.89 30.63 15.92
C GLY A 89 -2.58 31.75 14.94
N LYS A 90 -3.04 31.64 13.67
CA LYS A 90 -2.83 32.61 12.56
C LYS A 90 -1.42 32.62 11.97
N THR A 91 -0.55 31.70 12.34
CA THR A 91 0.83 31.62 11.86
C THR A 91 1.16 30.19 11.40
N TRP A 92 2.16 30.08 10.51
CA TRP A 92 2.75 28.80 10.15
C TRP A 92 3.82 28.43 11.18
N HIS A 93 3.78 27.18 11.61
CA HIS A 93 4.75 26.59 12.52
C HIS A 93 5.47 25.45 11.82
N GLU A 94 6.73 25.26 12.13
CA GLU A 94 7.47 24.07 11.75
C GLU A 94 7.26 22.97 12.78
N GLY A 95 7.27 21.72 12.34
CA GLY A 95 7.08 20.56 13.17
C GLY A 95 7.66 19.31 12.56
N TRP A 96 7.45 18.22 13.25
CA TRP A 96 7.90 16.89 12.83
C TRP A 96 6.78 15.87 12.97
N ILE A 97 6.68 14.99 11.98
CA ILE A 97 5.86 13.79 12.08
C ILE A 97 6.83 12.63 12.33
N ASN A 98 6.79 12.08 13.53
CA ASN A 98 7.77 11.11 14.02
C ASN A 98 7.15 9.71 14.07
N ALA A 99 7.38 8.88 13.05
CA ALA A 99 7.06 7.46 13.10
C ALA A 99 8.16 6.71 13.88
N VAL A 100 8.20 6.88 15.19
CA VAL A 100 9.24 6.31 16.07
C VAL A 100 9.18 4.80 16.16
N ASN A 101 8.01 4.23 15.89
CA ASN A 101 7.79 2.79 15.92
C ASN A 101 7.20 2.28 14.60
N PRO A 102 8.01 2.13 13.54
CA PRO A 102 7.54 1.63 12.24
C PRO A 102 7.09 0.16 12.28
N PHE A 103 7.46 -0.58 13.35
CA PHE A 103 7.04 -1.97 13.56
C PHE A 103 5.56 -2.12 13.98
N ARG A 104 4.86 -1.02 14.22
CA ARG A 104 3.40 -1.01 14.39
C ARG A 104 2.66 -0.84 13.08
N ALA A 105 3.31 -1.11 11.99
CA ALA A 105 2.89 -0.94 10.61
C ALA A 105 2.42 0.49 10.26
N THR A 106 2.54 0.84 9.01
CA THR A 106 2.18 2.15 8.46
C THR A 106 1.28 1.96 7.25
N ILE A 107 0.19 2.72 7.21
CA ILE A 107 -0.66 2.86 6.03
C ILE A 107 -0.48 4.26 5.45
N VAL A 108 -0.31 4.34 4.13
CA VAL A 108 -0.20 5.58 3.37
C VAL A 108 -1.35 5.64 2.35
N LEU A 109 -2.33 6.52 2.59
CA LEU A 109 -3.55 6.64 1.79
C LEU A 109 -3.55 7.92 0.95
N GLY A 110 -4.29 7.90 -0.15
CA GLY A 110 -4.61 9.11 -0.93
C GLY A 110 -4.86 8.81 -2.41
N THR A 111 -5.62 9.67 -3.03
CA THR A 111 -5.89 9.62 -4.48
C THR A 111 -4.60 9.76 -5.30
N PRO A 112 -4.61 9.36 -6.59
CA PRO A 112 -3.49 9.63 -7.49
C PRO A 112 -3.11 11.11 -7.50
N GLY A 113 -1.81 11.40 -7.40
CA GLY A 113 -1.33 12.79 -7.35
C GLY A 113 -1.35 13.46 -5.98
N SER A 114 -1.85 12.82 -4.92
CA SER A 114 -1.81 13.37 -3.54
C SER A 114 -0.40 13.53 -2.97
N GLY A 115 0.60 12.88 -3.58
CA GLY A 115 2.00 12.94 -3.15
C GLY A 115 2.47 11.76 -2.28
N LYS A 116 1.67 10.71 -2.09
CA LYS A 116 1.98 9.54 -1.23
C LYS A 116 3.40 9.00 -1.41
N SER A 117 3.69 8.50 -2.61
CA SER A 117 4.98 7.87 -2.90
C SER A 117 6.12 8.87 -2.79
N TYR A 118 5.94 10.08 -3.35
CA TYR A 118 6.94 11.12 -3.39
C TYR A 118 7.33 11.66 -2.00
N THR A 119 6.36 11.80 -1.08
CA THR A 119 6.61 12.41 0.24
C THR A 119 6.84 11.38 1.34
N VAL A 120 5.97 10.37 1.43
CA VAL A 120 5.98 9.44 2.56
C VAL A 120 6.77 8.18 2.23
N VAL A 121 6.39 7.44 1.16
CA VAL A 121 7.01 6.14 0.84
C VAL A 121 8.50 6.30 0.56
N ASN A 122 8.90 7.29 -0.23
CA ASN A 122 10.31 7.59 -0.50
C ASN A 122 11.10 7.88 0.78
N SER A 123 10.50 8.57 1.74
CA SER A 123 11.15 8.86 3.01
C SER A 123 11.35 7.61 3.86
N PHE A 124 10.39 6.66 3.82
CA PHE A 124 10.55 5.35 4.45
C PHE A 124 11.68 4.55 3.81
N ILE A 125 11.72 4.46 2.47
CA ILE A 125 12.81 3.76 1.75
C ILE A 125 14.17 4.33 2.15
N ARG A 126 14.35 5.64 2.05
CA ARG A 126 15.61 6.33 2.30
C ARG A 126 16.09 6.13 3.73
N GLN A 127 15.29 6.54 4.70
CA GLN A 127 15.70 6.51 6.11
C GLN A 127 15.87 5.09 6.65
N GLN A 128 15.12 4.12 6.14
CA GLN A 128 15.32 2.73 6.54
C GLN A 128 16.61 2.13 5.96
N ILE A 129 16.99 2.49 4.73
CA ILE A 129 18.30 2.11 4.17
C ILE A 129 19.43 2.80 4.93
N GLU A 130 19.34 4.10 5.21
CA GLU A 130 20.28 4.86 6.05
C GLU A 130 20.48 4.23 7.44
N LYS A 131 19.45 3.58 7.96
CA LYS A 131 19.47 2.90 9.26
C LYS A 131 19.77 1.40 9.17
N GLY A 132 20.20 0.88 8.02
CA GLY A 132 20.67 -0.49 7.87
C GLY A 132 19.56 -1.56 7.89
N PHE A 133 18.37 -1.27 7.41
CA PHE A 133 17.30 -2.26 7.27
C PHE A 133 17.53 -3.14 6.04
N ALA A 134 17.37 -4.45 6.16
CA ALA A 134 17.07 -5.30 5.00
C ALA A 134 15.68 -4.94 4.48
N MET A 135 15.44 -5.03 3.17
CA MET A 135 14.21 -4.48 2.59
C MET A 135 13.61 -5.37 1.53
N TYR A 136 12.29 -5.54 1.57
CA TYR A 136 11.45 -5.95 0.47
C TYR A 136 10.67 -4.72 -0.02
N LEU A 137 10.81 -4.40 -1.30
CA LEU A 137 10.16 -3.27 -1.94
C LEU A 137 9.35 -3.76 -3.15
N TYR A 138 8.03 -3.66 -3.07
CA TYR A 138 7.16 -3.86 -4.21
C TYR A 138 6.94 -2.53 -4.92
N ASP A 139 7.43 -2.45 -6.14
CA ASP A 139 7.41 -1.27 -7.01
C ASP A 139 6.39 -1.47 -8.13
N PHE A 140 5.20 -0.88 -7.99
CA PHE A 140 4.10 -1.08 -8.94
C PHE A 140 4.40 -0.52 -10.33
N LYS A 141 5.23 0.52 -10.40
CA LYS A 141 5.68 1.15 -11.65
C LYS A 141 7.20 1.09 -11.70
N PHE A 142 7.72 -0.11 -11.90
CA PHE A 142 9.17 -0.30 -12.02
C PHE A 142 9.76 0.64 -13.11
N ASP A 143 10.86 1.41 -12.84
CA ASP A 143 11.77 1.33 -11.69
C ASP A 143 11.76 2.62 -10.81
N ASP A 144 10.60 3.21 -10.59
CA ASP A 144 10.48 4.49 -9.88
C ASP A 144 11.04 4.43 -8.44
N LEU A 145 10.60 3.45 -7.64
CA LEU A 145 11.05 3.29 -6.25
C LEU A 145 12.34 2.46 -6.15
N SER A 146 12.50 1.51 -7.05
CA SER A 146 13.68 0.64 -7.10
C SER A 146 14.96 1.42 -7.37
N SER A 147 14.90 2.43 -8.24
CA SER A 147 16.03 3.33 -8.50
C SER A 147 16.44 4.14 -7.27
N ILE A 148 15.47 4.59 -6.47
CA ILE A 148 15.73 5.27 -5.20
C ILE A 148 16.44 4.32 -4.23
N ALA A 149 15.89 3.11 -4.05
CA ALA A 149 16.46 2.12 -3.15
C ALA A 149 17.90 1.75 -3.54
N TYR A 150 18.16 1.56 -4.84
CA TYR A 150 19.49 1.23 -5.36
C TYR A 150 20.51 2.34 -5.07
N ASN A 151 20.20 3.57 -5.43
CA ASN A 151 21.11 4.69 -5.28
C ASN A 151 21.36 5.07 -3.80
N HIS A 152 20.29 4.97 -2.97
CA HIS A 152 20.46 5.15 -1.52
C HIS A 152 21.31 4.06 -0.89
N LEU A 153 21.16 2.81 -1.31
CA LEU A 153 22.03 1.73 -0.83
C LEU A 153 23.50 1.97 -1.17
N LEU A 154 23.80 2.39 -2.40
CA LEU A 154 25.18 2.69 -2.81
C LEU A 154 25.84 3.75 -1.92
N ASN A 155 25.08 4.73 -1.45
CA ASN A 155 25.58 5.82 -0.63
C ASN A 155 25.65 5.49 0.87
N HIS A 156 25.01 4.40 1.33
CA HIS A 156 24.87 4.07 2.76
C HIS A 156 25.28 2.62 3.10
N LEU A 157 26.22 2.06 2.34
CA LEU A 157 26.74 0.71 2.59
C LEU A 157 27.39 0.56 3.97
N ASP A 158 27.89 1.66 4.52
CA ASP A 158 28.52 1.70 5.85
C ASP A 158 27.52 1.56 7.00
N ALA A 159 26.21 1.69 6.72
CA ALA A 159 25.17 1.46 7.73
C ALA A 159 24.93 -0.03 8.02
N TYR A 160 25.57 -0.93 7.30
CA TYR A 160 25.38 -2.37 7.40
C TYR A 160 26.65 -3.06 7.88
N GLU A 161 26.51 -3.95 8.87
CA GLU A 161 27.61 -4.82 9.31
C GLU A 161 28.05 -5.79 8.19
N THR A 162 27.06 -6.44 7.56
CA THR A 162 27.24 -7.24 6.34
C THR A 162 26.60 -6.50 5.18
N ARG A 163 27.35 -6.21 4.14
CA ARG A 163 26.86 -5.48 2.96
C ARG A 163 25.72 -6.25 2.29
N PRO A 164 24.54 -5.64 2.16
CA PRO A 164 23.42 -6.33 1.52
C PRO A 164 23.60 -6.44 0.02
N LYS A 165 23.12 -7.55 -0.55
CA LYS A 165 22.97 -7.70 -1.99
C LYS A 165 21.74 -6.92 -2.45
N PHE A 166 21.88 -6.21 -3.57
CA PHE A 166 20.72 -5.62 -4.25
C PHE A 166 20.20 -6.63 -5.27
N CYS A 167 18.95 -7.06 -5.09
CA CYS A 167 18.30 -8.06 -5.92
C CYS A 167 17.02 -7.47 -6.55
N ILE A 168 16.74 -7.89 -7.78
CA ILE A 168 15.53 -7.47 -8.51
C ILE A 168 14.81 -8.68 -9.06
N ILE A 169 13.49 -8.67 -8.98
CA ILE A 169 12.59 -9.53 -9.75
C ILE A 169 11.81 -8.65 -10.72
N ASN A 170 12.05 -8.83 -12.01
CA ASN A 170 11.37 -8.14 -13.09
C ASN A 170 11.11 -9.10 -14.25
N PHE A 171 9.85 -9.32 -14.58
CA PHE A 171 9.47 -10.24 -15.66
C PHE A 171 9.47 -9.59 -17.04
N ASP A 172 9.44 -8.26 -17.14
CA ASP A 172 9.45 -7.54 -18.42
C ASP A 172 10.84 -7.42 -19.03
N ASP A 173 11.85 -7.19 -18.18
CA ASP A 173 13.23 -7.09 -18.61
C ASP A 173 14.13 -8.08 -17.85
N PRO A 174 14.31 -9.30 -18.39
CA PRO A 174 15.18 -10.31 -17.78
C PRO A 174 16.65 -9.89 -17.63
N ARG A 175 17.13 -8.87 -18.37
CA ARG A 175 18.49 -8.34 -18.19
C ARG A 175 18.68 -7.65 -16.85
N ARG A 176 17.59 -7.10 -16.32
CA ARG A 176 17.57 -6.41 -15.02
C ARG A 176 16.85 -7.23 -13.97
N SER A 177 16.87 -8.55 -14.09
CA SER A 177 16.20 -9.44 -13.14
C SER A 177 17.14 -10.55 -12.68
N ASN A 178 17.26 -10.69 -11.38
CA ASN A 178 17.77 -11.92 -10.79
C ASN A 178 16.76 -13.04 -11.00
N ARG A 179 17.24 -14.26 -10.93
CA ARG A 179 16.46 -15.47 -11.03
C ARG A 179 16.29 -16.05 -9.63
N CYS A 180 15.06 -16.35 -9.26
CA CYS A 180 14.79 -16.95 -7.97
C CYS A 180 13.58 -17.89 -8.06
N ASN A 181 13.75 -19.11 -7.54
CA ASN A 181 12.67 -20.08 -7.45
C ASN A 181 11.86 -19.85 -6.16
N PRO A 182 10.60 -19.37 -6.24
CA PRO A 182 9.79 -19.08 -5.04
C PRO A 182 9.30 -20.35 -4.31
N ILE A 183 9.35 -21.52 -4.97
CA ILE A 183 8.98 -22.82 -4.39
C ILE A 183 10.20 -23.74 -4.27
N ALA A 184 11.35 -23.17 -3.97
CA ALA A 184 12.58 -23.93 -3.80
C ALA A 184 12.42 -25.04 -2.75
N PRO A 185 12.86 -26.29 -3.05
CA PRO A 185 12.54 -27.47 -2.25
C PRO A 185 13.09 -27.41 -0.82
N GLU A 186 14.18 -26.72 -0.58
CA GLU A 186 14.80 -26.53 0.74
C GLU A 186 13.92 -25.75 1.73
N PHE A 187 12.98 -24.94 1.24
CA PHE A 187 12.07 -24.17 2.07
C PHE A 187 10.69 -24.82 2.27
N MET A 188 10.48 -26.02 1.68
CA MET A 188 9.26 -26.80 1.87
C MET A 188 9.55 -28.00 2.77
N THR A 189 9.03 -27.98 3.97
CA THR A 189 9.23 -29.01 4.99
C THR A 189 8.05 -30.00 5.08
N ASP A 190 6.87 -29.52 4.71
CA ASP A 190 5.63 -30.26 4.79
C ASP A 190 4.76 -30.00 3.55
N ILE A 191 3.85 -30.92 3.22
CA ILE A 191 2.93 -30.79 2.09
C ILE A 191 2.02 -29.55 2.21
N SER A 192 1.79 -29.08 3.42
CA SER A 192 1.08 -27.81 3.67
C SER A 192 1.79 -26.61 3.05
N ASP A 193 3.13 -26.64 2.91
CA ASP A 193 3.88 -25.58 2.22
C ASP A 193 3.61 -25.55 0.71
N ALA A 194 3.38 -26.73 0.12
CA ALA A 194 2.96 -26.85 -1.28
C ALA A 194 1.51 -26.36 -1.45
N TYR A 195 0.62 -26.73 -0.52
CA TYR A 195 -0.76 -26.24 -0.51
C TYR A 195 -0.82 -24.71 -0.41
N GLU A 196 -0.05 -24.10 0.49
CA GLU A 196 0.03 -22.66 0.64
C GLU A 196 0.50 -21.95 -0.64
N SER A 197 1.48 -22.55 -1.32
CA SER A 197 1.99 -22.03 -2.59
C SER A 197 0.92 -22.11 -3.69
N ALA A 198 0.25 -23.24 -3.80
CA ALA A 198 -0.86 -23.44 -4.74
C ALA A 198 -2.03 -22.50 -4.47
N TYR A 199 -2.43 -22.38 -3.20
CA TYR A 199 -3.48 -21.49 -2.75
C TYR A 199 -3.19 -20.03 -3.11
N THR A 200 -1.99 -19.54 -2.77
CA THR A 200 -1.59 -18.16 -3.02
C THR A 200 -1.66 -17.80 -4.50
N ILE A 201 -1.16 -18.69 -5.37
CA ILE A 201 -1.13 -18.39 -6.79
C ILE A 201 -2.52 -18.41 -7.42
N MET A 202 -3.35 -19.39 -7.04
CA MET A 202 -4.70 -19.53 -7.58
C MET A 202 -5.59 -18.35 -7.19
N LEU A 203 -5.48 -17.85 -5.96
CA LEU A 203 -6.21 -16.66 -5.53
C LEU A 203 -5.73 -15.38 -6.20
N ASN A 204 -4.41 -15.23 -6.43
CA ASN A 204 -3.89 -14.08 -7.17
C ASN A 204 -4.32 -14.09 -8.65
N LEU A 205 -4.44 -15.28 -9.27
CA LEU A 205 -4.96 -15.43 -10.63
C LEU A 205 -6.46 -15.14 -10.74
N ASN A 206 -7.19 -15.39 -9.66
CA ASN A 206 -8.64 -15.17 -9.62
C ASN A 206 -9.06 -14.64 -8.24
N LYS A 207 -8.98 -13.34 -8.05
CA LYS A 207 -9.30 -12.66 -6.77
C LYS A 207 -10.74 -12.88 -6.29
N THR A 208 -11.68 -13.20 -7.20
CA THR A 208 -13.07 -13.53 -6.79
C THR A 208 -13.13 -14.80 -5.94
N TRP A 209 -12.12 -15.66 -5.99
CA TRP A 209 -12.03 -16.88 -5.18
C TRP A 209 -11.73 -16.59 -3.71
N ILE A 210 -11.17 -15.43 -3.39
CA ILE A 210 -10.94 -15.00 -2.00
C ILE A 210 -12.26 -15.01 -1.20
N GLN A 211 -13.36 -14.63 -1.85
CA GLN A 211 -14.69 -14.59 -1.22
C GLN A 211 -15.46 -15.92 -1.30
N LYS A 212 -14.90 -16.94 -2.00
CA LYS A 212 -15.53 -18.25 -2.24
C LYS A 212 -14.72 -19.39 -1.64
N GLN A 213 -14.03 -19.15 -0.55
CA GLN A 213 -13.28 -20.21 0.17
C GLN A 213 -14.25 -21.30 0.66
N GLY A 214 -13.85 -22.57 0.48
CA GLY A 214 -14.70 -23.72 0.77
C GLY A 214 -15.63 -24.14 -0.38
N ASP A 215 -15.60 -23.43 -1.52
CA ASP A 215 -16.27 -23.88 -2.75
C ASP A 215 -15.46 -24.99 -3.40
N PHE A 216 -16.11 -26.08 -3.77
CA PHE A 216 -15.48 -27.24 -4.38
C PHE A 216 -14.67 -26.91 -5.64
N PHE A 217 -15.14 -26.01 -6.48
CA PHE A 217 -14.45 -25.60 -7.70
C PHE A 217 -13.28 -24.61 -7.44
N VAL A 218 -13.19 -24.06 -6.24
CA VAL A 218 -12.04 -23.28 -5.78
C VAL A 218 -10.99 -24.18 -5.16
N ASP A 219 -11.40 -25.09 -4.28
CA ASP A 219 -10.48 -25.92 -3.52
C ASP A 219 -9.85 -27.03 -4.36
N SER A 220 -10.60 -27.65 -5.29
CA SER A 220 -10.08 -28.71 -6.14
C SER A 220 -8.84 -28.32 -6.96
N PRO A 221 -8.82 -27.20 -7.70
CA PRO A 221 -7.62 -26.74 -8.41
C PRO A 221 -6.42 -26.52 -7.52
N ILE A 222 -6.65 -26.01 -6.32
CA ILE A 222 -5.59 -25.74 -5.33
C ILE A 222 -4.98 -27.05 -4.85
N ILE A 223 -5.81 -28.03 -4.51
CA ILE A 223 -5.38 -29.37 -4.05
C ILE A 223 -4.59 -30.09 -5.13
N LEU A 224 -5.05 -30.06 -6.39
CA LEU A 224 -4.34 -30.67 -7.51
C LEU A 224 -2.97 -30.04 -7.74
N LEU A 225 -2.90 -28.71 -7.75
CA LEU A 225 -1.63 -28.00 -7.90
C LEU A 225 -0.68 -28.28 -6.72
N ALA A 226 -1.21 -28.34 -5.49
CA ALA A 226 -0.43 -28.68 -4.30
C ALA A 226 0.17 -30.10 -4.41
N ALA A 227 -0.61 -31.07 -4.86
CA ALA A 227 -0.13 -32.43 -5.10
C ALA A 227 1.00 -32.49 -6.15
N ILE A 228 0.87 -31.70 -7.23
CA ILE A 228 1.91 -31.60 -8.27
C ILE A 228 3.18 -30.94 -7.73
N ILE A 229 3.06 -29.84 -6.98
CA ILE A 229 4.22 -29.16 -6.37
C ILE A 229 4.93 -30.11 -5.40
N TRP A 230 4.18 -30.81 -4.53
CA TRP A 230 4.76 -31.76 -3.60
C TRP A 230 5.41 -32.96 -4.29
N TYR A 231 4.78 -33.49 -5.34
CA TYR A 231 5.39 -34.51 -6.19
C TYR A 231 6.75 -34.07 -6.71
N LEU A 232 6.85 -32.88 -7.30
CA LEU A 232 8.11 -32.33 -7.80
C LEU A 232 9.14 -32.10 -6.69
N LYS A 233 8.68 -31.82 -5.45
CA LYS A 233 9.55 -31.69 -4.27
C LYS A 233 10.22 -33.00 -3.90
N ILE A 234 9.49 -34.12 -3.96
CA ILE A 234 10.03 -35.44 -3.59
C ILE A 234 10.73 -36.14 -4.75
N TYR A 235 10.36 -35.82 -5.99
CA TYR A 235 10.94 -36.42 -7.18
C TYR A 235 12.40 -36.01 -7.37
N GLU A 236 13.33 -37.01 -7.48
CA GLU A 236 14.78 -36.75 -7.65
C GLU A 236 15.35 -35.69 -6.69
N GLY A 237 14.91 -35.67 -5.43
CA GLY A 237 15.39 -34.69 -4.44
C GLY A 237 15.00 -33.23 -4.72
N GLY A 238 13.95 -33.00 -5.49
CA GLY A 238 13.44 -31.67 -5.79
C GLY A 238 14.11 -30.97 -6.96
N LYS A 239 14.92 -31.67 -7.75
CA LYS A 239 15.63 -31.11 -8.91
C LYS A 239 14.76 -30.30 -9.85
N TYR A 240 13.52 -30.73 -10.05
CA TYR A 240 12.55 -30.11 -10.94
C TYR A 240 11.46 -29.32 -10.18
N CYS A 241 11.65 -29.08 -8.88
CA CYS A 241 10.68 -28.39 -8.07
C CYS A 241 10.73 -26.87 -8.33
N THR A 242 10.22 -26.47 -9.48
CA THR A 242 10.01 -25.07 -9.84
C THR A 242 8.58 -24.87 -10.34
N PHE A 243 8.09 -23.64 -10.22
CA PHE A 243 6.71 -23.37 -10.63
C PHE A 243 6.46 -23.58 -12.13
N PRO A 244 7.38 -23.23 -13.06
CA PRO A 244 7.27 -23.58 -14.46
C PRO A 244 7.12 -25.09 -14.74
N HIS A 245 7.88 -25.94 -14.03
CA HIS A 245 7.72 -27.39 -14.17
C HIS A 245 6.35 -27.87 -13.67
N ALA A 246 5.83 -27.27 -12.59
CA ALA A 246 4.50 -27.60 -12.08
C ALA A 246 3.39 -27.24 -13.08
N ILE A 247 3.46 -26.07 -13.72
CA ILE A 247 2.52 -25.66 -14.79
C ILE A 247 2.60 -26.62 -15.97
N GLU A 248 3.80 -26.91 -16.45
CA GLU A 248 3.99 -27.77 -17.64
C GLU A 248 3.54 -29.21 -17.34
N LEU A 249 3.74 -29.71 -16.11
CA LEU A 249 3.25 -31.03 -15.72
C LEU A 249 1.71 -31.05 -15.67
N LEU A 250 1.08 -30.04 -15.04
CA LEU A 250 -0.38 -29.92 -15.00
C LEU A 250 -1.01 -29.84 -16.41
N CYS A 251 -0.31 -29.24 -17.37
CA CYS A 251 -0.80 -29.12 -18.75
C CYS A 251 -0.77 -30.43 -19.55
N LYS A 252 -0.10 -31.49 -19.07
CA LYS A 252 -0.06 -32.79 -19.74
C LYS A 252 -1.40 -33.55 -19.61
N ARG A 253 -1.46 -34.74 -20.16
CA ARG A 253 -2.65 -35.61 -20.11
C ARG A 253 -2.93 -36.01 -18.66
N TYR A 254 -4.15 -35.83 -18.20
CA TYR A 254 -4.51 -36.10 -16.82
C TYR A 254 -4.37 -37.59 -16.44
N GLU A 255 -4.60 -38.49 -17.41
CA GLU A 255 -4.43 -39.94 -17.22
C GLU A 255 -2.99 -40.27 -16.83
N ASP A 256 -2.01 -39.67 -17.49
CA ASP A 256 -0.60 -39.89 -17.19
C ASP A 256 -0.24 -39.29 -15.82
N ILE A 257 -0.73 -38.06 -15.55
CA ILE A 257 -0.51 -37.34 -14.29
C ILE A 257 -1.07 -38.14 -13.11
N PHE A 258 -2.33 -38.55 -13.16
CA PHE A 258 -2.94 -39.28 -12.05
C PHE A 258 -2.30 -40.66 -11.86
N THR A 259 -1.91 -41.36 -12.92
CA THR A 259 -1.17 -42.61 -12.83
C THR A 259 0.15 -42.41 -12.06
N ILE A 260 0.89 -41.36 -12.37
CA ILE A 260 2.14 -41.03 -11.69
C ILE A 260 1.90 -40.62 -10.25
N LEU A 261 1.03 -39.66 -10.00
CA LEU A 261 0.80 -39.14 -8.65
C LEU A 261 0.26 -40.18 -7.70
N THR A 262 -0.61 -41.09 -8.17
CA THR A 262 -1.16 -42.22 -7.37
C THR A 262 -0.10 -43.25 -6.97
N SER A 263 1.03 -43.33 -7.70
CA SER A 263 2.15 -44.20 -7.32
C SER A 263 2.94 -43.70 -6.09
N TYR A 264 2.59 -42.54 -5.55
CA TYR A 264 3.20 -41.97 -4.35
C TYR A 264 2.17 -41.96 -3.20
N PRO A 265 2.34 -42.78 -2.17
CA PRO A 265 1.35 -42.94 -1.07
C PRO A 265 1.08 -41.61 -0.32
N GLU A 266 2.08 -40.73 -0.22
CA GLU A 266 1.94 -39.42 0.45
C GLU A 266 0.88 -38.54 -0.19
N LEU A 267 0.55 -38.76 -1.48
CA LEU A 267 -0.41 -37.95 -2.24
C LEU A 267 -1.82 -38.54 -2.26
N GLU A 268 -2.04 -39.71 -1.71
CA GLU A 268 -3.31 -40.43 -1.81
C GLU A 268 -4.51 -39.58 -1.34
N ASN A 269 -4.39 -38.97 -0.18
CA ASN A 269 -5.47 -38.15 0.39
C ASN A 269 -5.78 -36.90 -0.46
N TYR A 270 -4.77 -36.30 -1.09
CA TYR A 270 -4.94 -35.17 -1.97
C TYR A 270 -5.58 -35.52 -3.30
N LEU A 271 -5.41 -36.76 -3.73
CA LEU A 271 -5.93 -37.26 -5.01
C LEU A 271 -7.30 -37.89 -4.90
N SER A 272 -7.72 -38.31 -3.69
CA SER A 272 -8.97 -39.04 -3.45
C SER A 272 -10.19 -38.41 -4.17
N PRO A 273 -10.47 -37.08 -4.06
CA PRO A 273 -11.63 -36.50 -4.71
C PRO A 273 -11.61 -36.61 -6.25
N PHE A 274 -10.43 -36.63 -6.84
CA PHE A 274 -10.25 -36.78 -8.30
C PHE A 274 -10.33 -38.25 -8.72
N MET A 275 -9.77 -39.11 -7.92
CA MET A 275 -9.77 -40.58 -8.19
C MET A 275 -11.17 -41.16 -8.09
N ASP A 276 -11.99 -40.64 -7.16
CA ASP A 276 -13.39 -41.09 -7.01
C ASP A 276 -14.22 -40.68 -8.24
N ALA A 277 -14.03 -39.44 -8.73
CA ALA A 277 -14.66 -38.98 -9.96
C ALA A 277 -14.17 -39.76 -11.19
N TRP A 278 -12.87 -40.05 -11.27
CA TRP A 278 -12.28 -40.84 -12.37
C TRP A 278 -12.78 -42.28 -12.40
N LYS A 279 -12.75 -42.99 -11.26
CA LYS A 279 -13.20 -44.38 -11.12
C LYS A 279 -14.73 -44.49 -11.22
N GLY A 280 -15.44 -43.52 -10.69
CA GLY A 280 -16.91 -43.47 -10.68
C GLY A 280 -17.55 -43.10 -12.02
N GLY A 281 -16.74 -42.81 -13.06
CA GLY A 281 -17.24 -42.42 -14.39
C GLY A 281 -17.79 -41.00 -14.52
N ALA A 282 -17.58 -40.13 -13.51
CA ALA A 282 -17.97 -38.72 -13.51
C ALA A 282 -16.96 -37.88 -14.29
N GLN A 283 -16.71 -38.21 -15.56
CA GLN A 283 -15.67 -37.60 -16.39
C GLN A 283 -15.87 -36.09 -16.58
N ASP A 284 -17.10 -35.62 -16.75
CA ASP A 284 -17.41 -34.21 -16.96
C ASP A 284 -17.02 -33.38 -15.71
N GLN A 285 -17.30 -33.91 -14.52
CA GLN A 285 -16.89 -33.30 -13.25
C GLN A 285 -15.37 -33.24 -13.13
N LEU A 286 -14.68 -34.35 -13.42
CA LEU A 286 -13.21 -34.40 -13.39
C LEU A 286 -12.59 -33.42 -14.38
N GLN A 287 -13.10 -33.34 -15.61
CA GLN A 287 -12.64 -32.39 -16.60
C GLN A 287 -12.87 -30.94 -16.16
N GLY A 288 -14.00 -30.66 -15.52
CA GLY A 288 -14.30 -29.34 -14.95
C GLY A 288 -13.29 -28.93 -13.86
N GLN A 289 -12.94 -29.84 -12.94
CA GLN A 289 -11.94 -29.61 -11.90
C GLN A 289 -10.55 -29.32 -12.51
N ILE A 290 -10.13 -30.14 -13.47
CA ILE A 290 -8.82 -29.98 -14.13
C ILE A 290 -8.78 -28.68 -14.95
N ALA A 291 -9.86 -28.34 -15.66
CA ALA A 291 -9.96 -27.13 -16.45
C ALA A 291 -9.89 -25.87 -15.55
N SER A 292 -10.51 -25.93 -14.37
CA SER A 292 -10.45 -24.86 -13.39
C SER A 292 -9.02 -24.57 -12.90
N ALA A 293 -8.14 -25.57 -12.90
CA ALA A 293 -6.72 -25.38 -12.63
C ALA A 293 -5.93 -24.91 -13.87
N LYS A 294 -6.15 -25.57 -15.02
CA LYS A 294 -5.36 -25.35 -16.25
C LYS A 294 -5.57 -23.95 -16.84
N ILE A 295 -6.83 -23.49 -16.90
CA ILE A 295 -7.17 -22.21 -17.59
C ILE A 295 -6.49 -21.00 -16.93
N PRO A 296 -6.57 -20.77 -15.61
CA PRO A 296 -5.85 -19.67 -15.00
C PRO A 296 -4.34 -19.79 -15.15
N LEU A 297 -3.78 -20.97 -14.90
CA LEU A 297 -2.34 -21.19 -14.93
C LEU A 297 -1.73 -21.11 -16.35
N SER A 298 -2.48 -21.42 -17.40
CA SER A 298 -2.02 -21.27 -18.78
C SER A 298 -1.66 -19.84 -19.15
N ARG A 299 -2.25 -18.85 -18.48
CA ARG A 299 -1.93 -17.43 -18.66
C ARG A 299 -0.51 -17.07 -18.20
N MET A 300 0.09 -17.91 -17.35
CA MET A 300 1.44 -17.73 -16.83
C MET A 300 2.52 -18.40 -17.69
N ILE A 301 2.14 -19.05 -18.79
CA ILE A 301 3.09 -19.69 -19.71
C ILE A 301 3.78 -18.60 -20.53
N SER A 302 4.95 -18.18 -20.08
CA SER A 302 5.78 -17.16 -20.69
C SER A 302 7.26 -17.51 -20.57
N PRO A 303 8.04 -17.42 -21.64
CA PRO A 303 9.49 -17.69 -21.60
C PRO A 303 10.23 -16.83 -20.57
N GLN A 304 9.90 -15.53 -20.47
CA GLN A 304 10.53 -14.61 -19.53
C GLN A 304 10.20 -14.98 -18.08
N LEU A 305 8.94 -15.26 -17.80
CA LEU A 305 8.49 -15.67 -16.46
C LEU A 305 9.16 -16.99 -16.05
N TYR A 306 9.24 -17.95 -16.97
CA TYR A 306 9.94 -19.24 -16.74
C TYR A 306 11.40 -19.04 -16.45
N TRP A 307 12.08 -18.15 -17.18
CA TRP A 307 13.48 -17.82 -16.95
C TRP A 307 13.71 -17.32 -15.52
N VAL A 308 12.97 -16.32 -15.10
CA VAL A 308 13.12 -15.71 -13.78
C VAL A 308 12.81 -16.70 -12.65
N MET A 309 11.75 -17.53 -12.79
CA MET A 309 11.27 -18.42 -11.73
C MET A 309 12.00 -19.76 -11.65
N THR A 310 12.99 -20.04 -12.47
CA THR A 310 13.75 -21.31 -12.47
C THR A 310 15.18 -21.22 -12.00
N GLY A 311 15.66 -20.03 -11.63
CA GLY A 311 17.03 -19.85 -11.14
C GLY A 311 17.13 -19.75 -9.63
N ASN A 312 18.37 -19.72 -9.13
CA ASN A 312 18.69 -19.64 -7.70
C ASN A 312 19.85 -18.65 -7.49
N ASP A 313 19.73 -17.43 -8.04
CA ASP A 313 20.76 -16.41 -7.89
C ASP A 313 20.81 -15.86 -6.45
N PHE A 314 19.70 -15.93 -5.73
CA PHE A 314 19.57 -15.54 -4.34
C PHE A 314 18.43 -16.28 -3.64
N THR A 315 18.38 -16.18 -2.31
CA THR A 315 17.34 -16.78 -1.45
C THR A 315 16.41 -15.71 -0.88
N LEU A 316 15.16 -16.07 -0.59
CA LEU A 316 14.11 -15.13 -0.15
C LEU A 316 14.17 -14.77 1.35
N ASP A 317 15.11 -15.28 2.11
CA ASP A 317 15.39 -14.91 3.50
C ASP A 317 16.17 -13.59 3.58
N ILE A 318 15.56 -12.51 3.11
CA ILE A 318 16.21 -11.22 2.87
C ILE A 318 16.89 -10.59 4.09
N ASN A 319 16.42 -10.89 5.30
CA ASN A 319 16.96 -10.40 6.57
C ASN A 319 17.90 -11.40 7.27
N ASN A 320 18.53 -12.27 6.49
CA ASN A 320 19.57 -13.16 6.99
C ASN A 320 20.81 -12.35 7.37
N PRO A 321 21.34 -12.46 8.62
CA PRO A 321 22.51 -11.72 9.04
C PRO A 321 23.78 -11.98 8.21
N GLU A 322 23.91 -13.19 7.67
CA GLU A 322 25.08 -13.59 6.87
C GLU A 322 24.96 -13.15 5.40
N ASP A 323 23.73 -12.97 4.90
CA ASP A 323 23.47 -12.62 3.50
C ASP A 323 22.22 -11.70 3.39
N PRO A 324 22.30 -10.47 3.94
CA PRO A 324 21.19 -9.52 3.90
C PRO A 324 20.94 -9.05 2.46
N LYS A 325 19.68 -8.66 2.17
CA LYS A 325 19.29 -8.25 0.83
C LYS A 325 18.36 -7.04 0.86
N ILE A 326 18.50 -6.22 -0.17
CA ILE A 326 17.47 -5.26 -0.59
C ILE A 326 16.84 -5.88 -1.85
N LEU A 327 15.63 -6.39 -1.73
CA LEU A 327 14.91 -7.03 -2.81
C LEU A 327 13.84 -6.10 -3.36
N CYS A 328 14.00 -5.66 -4.58
CA CYS A 328 13.02 -4.89 -5.32
C CYS A 328 12.25 -5.81 -6.27
N VAL A 329 10.93 -5.71 -6.24
CA VAL A 329 10.04 -6.53 -7.04
C VAL A 329 9.19 -5.63 -7.91
N GLY A 330 9.46 -5.64 -9.20
CA GLY A 330 8.78 -4.81 -10.18
C GLY A 330 7.50 -5.44 -10.71
N ASN A 331 6.45 -4.63 -10.85
CA ASN A 331 5.26 -5.01 -11.58
C ASN A 331 5.10 -4.12 -12.83
N ASN A 332 4.18 -4.51 -13.70
CA ASN A 332 3.77 -3.73 -14.87
C ASN A 332 2.26 -3.58 -14.85
N PRO A 333 1.72 -2.36 -14.83
CA PRO A 333 0.27 -2.11 -14.85
C PRO A 333 -0.46 -2.80 -16.01
N ASP A 334 0.16 -2.90 -17.20
CA ASP A 334 -0.44 -3.52 -18.38
C ASP A 334 -0.56 -5.05 -18.29
N ARG A 335 0.29 -5.69 -17.45
CA ARG A 335 0.33 -7.14 -17.24
C ARG A 335 0.05 -7.55 -15.80
N GLN A 336 -0.52 -6.65 -15.03
CA GLN A 336 -0.74 -6.79 -13.59
C GLN A 336 -1.34 -8.13 -13.18
N ASN A 337 -2.39 -8.60 -13.86
CA ASN A 337 -3.10 -9.83 -13.48
C ASN A 337 -2.24 -11.10 -13.53
N ILE A 338 -1.25 -11.14 -14.43
CA ILE A 338 -0.34 -12.27 -14.59
C ILE A 338 0.81 -12.15 -13.60
N TYR A 339 1.45 -10.99 -13.58
CA TYR A 339 2.63 -10.78 -12.75
C TYR A 339 2.28 -10.79 -11.27
N SER A 340 1.15 -10.22 -10.86
CA SER A 340 0.71 -10.27 -9.45
C SER A 340 0.55 -11.70 -8.93
N ALA A 341 0.14 -12.64 -9.78
CA ALA A 341 0.04 -14.04 -9.39
C ALA A 341 1.42 -14.66 -9.13
N ALA A 342 2.39 -14.43 -10.03
CA ALA A 342 3.76 -14.89 -9.83
C ALA A 342 4.40 -14.24 -8.59
N LEU A 343 4.23 -12.92 -8.44
CA LEU A 343 4.77 -12.15 -7.32
C LEU A 343 4.14 -12.54 -5.99
N GLY A 344 2.87 -12.97 -5.99
CA GLY A 344 2.20 -13.51 -4.81
C GLY A 344 2.94 -14.69 -4.18
N LEU A 345 3.56 -15.57 -4.99
CA LEU A 345 4.39 -16.66 -4.48
C LEU A 345 5.62 -16.15 -3.72
N TYR A 346 6.33 -15.17 -4.27
CA TYR A 346 7.47 -14.56 -3.59
C TYR A 346 7.03 -13.93 -2.27
N ASN A 347 5.92 -13.20 -2.27
CA ASN A 347 5.38 -12.54 -1.09
C ASN A 347 5.02 -13.51 0.03
N SER A 348 4.27 -14.57 -0.27
CA SER A 348 3.88 -15.56 0.73
C SER A 348 5.08 -16.27 1.34
N ARG A 349 6.12 -16.50 0.56
CA ARG A 349 7.36 -17.09 1.04
C ARG A 349 8.15 -16.13 1.91
N ILE A 350 8.28 -14.88 1.48
CA ILE A 350 8.99 -13.84 2.22
C ILE A 350 8.38 -13.62 3.60
N VAL A 351 7.05 -13.50 3.71
CA VAL A 351 6.37 -13.34 5.02
C VAL A 351 6.81 -14.40 6.04
N ARG A 352 6.90 -15.65 5.60
CA ARG A 352 7.29 -16.77 6.48
C ARG A 352 8.77 -16.76 6.85
N LEU A 353 9.63 -16.26 5.97
CA LEU A 353 11.08 -16.29 6.17
C LEU A 353 11.57 -15.12 7.00
N ILE A 354 10.99 -13.92 6.85
CA ILE A 354 11.48 -12.71 7.52
C ILE A 354 10.93 -12.56 8.95
N ASN A 355 9.75 -13.08 9.23
CA ASN A 355 9.10 -12.94 10.54
C ASN A 355 9.58 -14.00 11.53
N LYS A 356 10.88 -14.09 11.73
CA LYS A 356 11.55 -15.05 12.63
C LYS A 356 12.48 -14.36 13.60
N LYS A 357 12.65 -14.97 14.78
CA LYS A 357 13.62 -14.49 15.79
C LYS A 357 15.06 -14.63 15.30
N GLY A 358 15.92 -13.72 15.73
CA GLY A 358 17.36 -13.74 15.40
C GLY A 358 17.71 -13.27 13.99
N LYS A 359 16.76 -12.67 13.28
CA LYS A 359 16.97 -12.04 11.98
C LYS A 359 17.25 -10.54 12.12
N LEU A 360 17.83 -9.93 11.09
CA LEU A 360 18.06 -8.49 11.03
C LEU A 360 16.74 -7.71 11.03
N LYS A 361 16.80 -6.47 11.50
CA LYS A 361 15.71 -5.51 11.30
C LYS A 361 15.43 -5.37 9.80
N SER A 362 14.16 -5.37 9.42
CA SER A 362 13.78 -5.39 8.02
C SER A 362 12.50 -4.61 7.77
N SER A 363 12.27 -4.28 6.52
CA SER A 363 11.05 -3.60 6.08
C SER A 363 10.40 -4.29 4.90
N ILE A 364 9.09 -4.23 4.87
CA ILE A 364 8.24 -4.55 3.73
C ILE A 364 7.55 -3.26 3.31
N ILE A 365 7.86 -2.76 2.13
CA ILE A 365 7.26 -1.56 1.55
C ILE A 365 6.49 -1.98 0.31
N ILE A 366 5.20 -1.70 0.29
CA ILE A 366 4.31 -2.07 -0.81
C ILE A 366 3.66 -0.81 -1.38
N ASP A 367 4.02 -0.48 -2.62
CA ASP A 367 3.35 0.55 -3.39
C ASP A 367 2.13 -0.05 -4.10
N GLU A 368 0.95 0.53 -3.90
CA GLU A 368 -0.34 0.11 -4.45
C GLU A 368 -0.75 -1.33 -4.05
N LEU A 369 -0.96 -1.56 -2.74
CA LEU A 369 -1.29 -2.86 -2.14
C LEU A 369 -2.44 -3.64 -2.84
N PRO A 370 -3.57 -3.03 -3.26
CA PRO A 370 -4.66 -3.76 -3.91
C PRO A 370 -4.29 -4.41 -5.24
N THR A 371 -3.15 -4.07 -5.84
CA THR A 371 -2.70 -4.66 -7.09
C THR A 371 -2.20 -6.09 -6.93
N ILE A 372 -1.81 -6.49 -5.73
CA ILE A 372 -1.29 -7.82 -5.40
C ILE A 372 -1.99 -8.36 -4.16
N TYR A 373 -2.33 -9.66 -4.13
CA TYR A 373 -2.82 -10.31 -2.92
C TYR A 373 -1.65 -10.88 -2.12
N PHE A 374 -1.45 -10.31 -0.94
CA PHE A 374 -0.34 -10.63 -0.05
C PHE A 374 -0.87 -11.43 1.13
N ARG A 375 -0.97 -12.75 0.97
CA ARG A 375 -1.55 -13.64 1.97
C ARG A 375 -0.80 -13.60 3.30
N GLY A 376 -1.54 -13.55 4.41
CA GLY A 376 -0.98 -13.52 5.76
C GLY A 376 -0.39 -12.17 6.17
N LEU A 377 -0.70 -11.12 5.40
CA LEU A 377 -0.27 -9.75 5.72
C LEU A 377 -0.87 -9.26 7.05
N ASP A 378 -2.11 -9.59 7.33
CA ASP A 378 -2.81 -9.31 8.58
C ASP A 378 -2.08 -9.92 9.79
N ASN A 379 -1.71 -11.19 9.69
CA ASN A 379 -0.94 -11.89 10.72
C ASN A 379 0.48 -11.33 10.85
N LEU A 380 1.13 -11.00 9.73
CA LEU A 380 2.43 -10.34 9.75
C LEU A 380 2.34 -9.02 10.52
N ILE A 381 1.38 -8.15 10.22
CA ILE A 381 1.21 -6.86 10.90
C ILE A 381 1.01 -7.06 12.41
N ALA A 382 0.24 -8.07 12.80
CA ALA A 382 -0.03 -8.37 14.21
C ALA A 382 1.21 -8.88 14.97
N THR A 383 2.12 -9.59 14.32
CA THR A 383 3.23 -10.32 14.96
C THR A 383 4.62 -9.76 14.69
N ALA A 384 4.78 -8.97 13.64
CA ALA A 384 6.06 -8.50 13.10
C ALA A 384 6.87 -7.61 14.07
N ARG A 385 6.19 -6.93 15.01
CA ARG A 385 6.83 -6.02 15.96
C ARG A 385 7.94 -6.70 16.78
N SER A 386 7.69 -7.90 17.29
CA SER A 386 8.64 -8.65 18.11
C SER A 386 9.89 -9.09 17.33
N ASN A 387 9.78 -9.19 16.01
CA ASN A 387 10.84 -9.61 15.10
C ASN A 387 11.47 -8.43 14.33
N LYS A 388 11.13 -7.18 14.71
CA LYS A 388 11.65 -5.95 14.10
C LYS A 388 11.41 -5.89 12.58
N VAL A 389 10.19 -6.26 12.13
CA VAL A 389 9.77 -6.13 10.74
C VAL A 389 8.83 -4.94 10.62
N ALA A 390 9.27 -3.88 9.96
CA ALA A 390 8.46 -2.73 9.62
C ALA A 390 7.62 -3.01 8.36
N VAL A 391 6.36 -2.59 8.36
CA VAL A 391 5.46 -2.77 7.22
C VAL A 391 4.92 -1.41 6.82
N CYS A 392 5.09 -1.02 5.55
CA CYS A 392 4.55 0.22 4.99
C CYS A 392 3.69 -0.11 3.75
N LEU A 393 2.39 0.15 3.85
CA LEU A 393 1.40 -0.19 2.85
C LEU A 393 0.84 1.08 2.22
N SER A 394 1.05 1.27 0.92
CA SER A 394 0.48 2.40 0.18
C SER A 394 -0.67 1.93 -0.70
N PHE A 395 -1.77 2.68 -0.71
CA PHE A 395 -2.92 2.45 -1.59
C PHE A 395 -3.84 3.69 -1.64
N GLN A 396 -4.89 3.63 -2.45
CA GLN A 396 -5.72 4.82 -2.69
C GLN A 396 -6.81 5.01 -1.64
N ASP A 397 -7.58 3.97 -1.34
CA ASP A 397 -8.68 4.01 -0.39
C ASP A 397 -8.99 2.62 0.19
N PHE A 398 -9.75 2.57 1.28
CA PHE A 398 -10.15 1.31 1.93
C PHE A 398 -11.12 0.48 1.10
N SER A 399 -11.93 1.09 0.24
CA SER A 399 -12.89 0.35 -0.59
C SER A 399 -12.17 -0.54 -1.61
N GLN A 400 -11.02 -0.11 -2.14
CA GLN A 400 -10.17 -0.95 -2.99
C GLN A 400 -9.58 -2.12 -2.21
N LEU A 401 -9.14 -1.88 -0.97
CA LEU A 401 -8.62 -2.93 -0.12
C LEU A 401 -9.70 -3.97 0.21
N GLU A 402 -10.90 -3.53 0.60
CA GLU A 402 -12.05 -4.42 0.86
C GLU A 402 -12.45 -5.26 -0.35
N ARG A 403 -12.42 -4.67 -1.54
CA ARG A 403 -12.73 -5.38 -2.78
C ARG A 403 -11.73 -6.50 -3.06
N ASP A 404 -10.42 -6.26 -2.86
CA ASP A 404 -9.34 -7.14 -3.31
C ASP A 404 -8.84 -8.10 -2.22
N TYR A 405 -9.07 -7.79 -0.93
CA TYR A 405 -8.71 -8.63 0.23
C TYR A 405 -9.92 -9.24 0.94
N GLY A 406 -11.13 -8.74 0.67
CA GLY A 406 -12.34 -9.06 1.43
C GLY A 406 -12.51 -8.17 2.66
N GLN A 407 -13.75 -8.05 3.13
CA GLN A 407 -14.10 -7.11 4.22
C GLN A 407 -13.40 -7.44 5.55
N GLU A 408 -13.26 -8.72 5.87
CA GLU A 408 -12.69 -9.15 7.16
C GLU A 408 -11.19 -8.86 7.23
N GLU A 409 -10.41 -9.29 6.23
CA GLU A 409 -8.97 -9.08 6.19
C GLU A 409 -8.62 -7.59 6.07
N ALA A 410 -9.37 -6.83 5.26
CA ALA A 410 -9.20 -5.39 5.14
C ALA A 410 -9.43 -4.65 6.46
N LYS A 411 -10.47 -5.02 7.24
CA LYS A 411 -10.73 -4.45 8.56
C LYS A 411 -9.65 -4.80 9.59
N VAL A 412 -9.11 -6.02 9.53
CA VAL A 412 -8.01 -6.40 10.42
C VAL A 412 -6.78 -5.54 10.12
N ILE A 413 -6.42 -5.38 8.85
CA ILE A 413 -5.32 -4.51 8.43
C ILE A 413 -5.56 -3.07 8.91
N GLU A 414 -6.73 -2.51 8.64
CA GLU A 414 -7.11 -1.16 9.04
C GLU A 414 -6.99 -0.94 10.55
N ASN A 415 -7.51 -1.86 11.37
CA ASN A 415 -7.58 -1.70 12.83
C ASN A 415 -6.25 -1.97 13.54
N THR A 416 -5.36 -2.76 12.95
CA THR A 416 -4.10 -3.19 13.58
C THR A 416 -2.97 -2.19 13.38
N VAL A 417 -3.04 -1.39 12.31
CA VAL A 417 -1.99 -0.43 11.96
C VAL A 417 -1.91 0.72 12.95
N GLY A 418 -0.69 1.03 13.41
CA GLY A 418 -0.43 2.10 14.37
C GLY A 418 -0.13 3.46 13.74
N ASN A 419 0.45 3.50 12.53
CA ASN A 419 0.81 4.74 11.85
C ASN A 419 -0.04 4.92 10.60
N ILE A 420 -0.66 6.08 10.44
CA ILE A 420 -1.49 6.42 9.28
C ILE A 420 -1.08 7.76 8.72
N PHE A 421 -0.86 7.80 7.42
CA PHE A 421 -0.63 9.00 6.63
C PHE A 421 -1.69 9.03 5.53
N ALA A 422 -2.60 10.00 5.57
CA ALA A 422 -3.63 10.16 4.57
C ALA A 422 -3.50 11.52 3.89
N GLY A 423 -3.24 11.50 2.59
CA GLY A 423 -3.47 12.64 1.72
C GLY A 423 -4.96 12.78 1.41
N GLN A 424 -5.30 13.39 0.28
CA GLN A 424 -6.69 13.49 -0.14
C GLN A 424 -7.31 12.10 -0.36
N VAL A 425 -8.38 11.80 0.36
CA VAL A 425 -9.23 10.61 0.17
C VAL A 425 -10.71 11.01 0.22
N LEU A 426 -11.57 10.23 -0.41
CA LEU A 426 -12.98 10.57 -0.59
C LEU A 426 -13.91 9.56 0.09
N GLY A 427 -15.19 9.95 0.21
CA GLY A 427 -16.27 9.04 0.57
C GLY A 427 -16.13 8.43 1.97
N ASP A 428 -16.34 7.12 2.06
CA ASP A 428 -16.35 6.41 3.33
C ASP A 428 -14.96 6.31 3.98
N THR A 429 -13.89 6.24 3.19
CA THR A 429 -12.52 6.30 3.70
C THR A 429 -12.27 7.58 4.49
N ALA A 430 -12.72 8.74 3.99
CA ALA A 430 -12.58 10.01 4.70
C ALA A 430 -13.38 10.03 6.01
N LYS A 431 -14.57 9.42 6.04
CA LYS A 431 -15.40 9.29 7.26
C LYS A 431 -14.72 8.41 8.29
N THR A 432 -14.26 7.23 7.89
CA THR A 432 -13.57 6.28 8.76
C THR A 432 -12.33 6.92 9.41
N LEU A 433 -11.53 7.63 8.63
CA LEU A 433 -10.38 8.34 9.16
C LEU A 433 -10.77 9.46 10.13
N SER A 434 -11.80 10.24 9.81
CA SER A 434 -12.31 11.29 10.69
C SER A 434 -12.79 10.73 12.05
N GLU A 435 -13.43 9.58 12.05
CA GLU A 435 -13.86 8.88 13.28
C GLU A 435 -12.66 8.34 14.06
N ARG A 436 -11.66 7.80 13.37
CA ARG A 436 -10.43 7.28 13.99
C ARG A 436 -9.58 8.35 14.66
N PHE A 437 -9.54 9.57 14.12
CA PHE A 437 -8.85 10.70 14.74
C PHE A 437 -9.57 11.25 15.96
N GLY A 438 -10.82 10.82 16.18
CA GLY A 438 -11.58 11.15 17.37
C GLY A 438 -12.30 12.48 17.29
N ARG A 439 -12.87 12.85 18.43
CA ARG A 439 -13.71 14.06 18.58
C ARG A 439 -13.17 14.94 19.68
N ILE A 440 -13.37 16.25 19.52
CA ILE A 440 -13.04 17.26 20.53
C ILE A 440 -14.28 18.03 20.91
N VAL A 441 -14.24 18.55 22.13
CA VAL A 441 -15.28 19.46 22.63
C VAL A 441 -14.98 20.85 22.08
N GLN A 442 -15.87 21.38 21.21
CA GLN A 442 -15.80 22.73 20.69
C GLN A 442 -16.87 23.62 21.31
N LEU A 443 -16.46 24.84 21.67
CA LEU A 443 -17.37 25.89 22.10
C LEU A 443 -17.95 26.58 20.86
N ARG A 444 -19.22 26.34 20.56
CA ARG A 444 -19.95 27.07 19.52
C ARG A 444 -20.68 28.24 20.14
N THR A 445 -20.32 29.44 19.70
CA THR A 445 -21.02 30.66 20.07
C THR A 445 -22.04 30.98 18.97
N SER A 446 -23.31 30.90 19.32
CA SER A 446 -24.43 31.29 18.46
C SER A 446 -24.90 32.67 18.87
N ASN A 447 -24.84 33.64 17.96
CA ASN A 447 -25.35 34.98 18.19
C ASN A 447 -26.72 35.11 17.52
N SER A 448 -27.75 35.27 18.30
CA SER A 448 -29.09 35.52 17.81
C SER A 448 -29.40 37.01 17.99
N LEU A 449 -29.66 37.70 16.87
CA LEU A 449 -30.13 39.09 16.90
C LEU A 449 -31.65 39.11 16.80
N SER A 450 -32.32 39.49 17.89
CA SER A 450 -33.70 39.91 17.88
C SER A 450 -33.75 41.42 17.90
N ASN A 451 -34.90 42.02 17.54
CA ASN A 451 -35.05 43.46 17.25
C ASN A 451 -34.46 44.43 18.30
N ASP A 452 -34.21 44.00 19.54
CA ASP A 452 -33.66 44.85 20.61
C ASP A 452 -32.59 44.17 21.50
N ASN A 453 -32.30 42.88 21.31
CA ASN A 453 -31.36 42.17 22.18
C ASN A 453 -30.44 41.23 21.40
N LEU A 454 -29.14 41.36 21.64
CA LEU A 454 -28.09 40.43 21.20
C LEU A 454 -28.02 39.31 22.24
N THR A 455 -28.54 38.14 21.91
CA THR A 455 -28.38 36.96 22.76
C THR A 455 -27.23 36.11 22.24
N THR A 456 -26.18 36.02 23.03
CA THR A 456 -25.05 35.16 22.75
C THR A 456 -25.25 33.86 23.53
N SER A 457 -25.49 32.77 22.82
CA SER A 457 -25.58 31.43 23.41
C SER A 457 -24.27 30.68 23.11
N THR A 458 -23.61 30.21 24.16
CA THR A 458 -22.41 29.38 24.03
C THR A 458 -22.80 27.95 24.35
N ASN A 459 -22.81 27.10 23.33
CA ASN A 459 -23.08 25.68 23.46
C ASN A 459 -21.81 24.87 23.27
N THR A 460 -21.61 23.86 24.10
CA THR A 460 -20.55 22.87 23.97
C THR A 460 -21.02 21.75 23.07
N GLN A 461 -20.34 21.53 21.94
CA GLN A 461 -20.66 20.46 21.00
C GLN A 461 -19.43 19.59 20.77
N LEU A 462 -19.67 18.28 20.65
CA LEU A 462 -18.65 17.29 20.29
C LEU A 462 -18.53 17.26 18.77
N ASP A 463 -17.45 17.81 18.24
CA ASP A 463 -17.16 17.82 16.81
C ASP A 463 -15.95 16.94 16.49
N SER A 464 -15.85 16.44 15.24
CA SER A 464 -14.68 15.70 14.78
C SER A 464 -13.43 16.55 14.86
N LEU A 465 -12.32 15.99 15.36
CA LEU A 465 -11.02 16.69 15.43
C LEU A 465 -10.56 17.11 14.02
N ILE A 466 -10.69 16.21 13.04
CA ILE A 466 -10.47 16.48 11.62
C ILE A 466 -11.71 16.01 10.86
N PRO A 467 -12.58 16.92 10.39
CA PRO A 467 -13.78 16.55 9.64
C PRO A 467 -13.47 15.84 8.32
N ALA A 468 -14.35 14.91 7.92
CA ALA A 468 -14.22 14.17 6.65
C ALA A 468 -14.16 15.12 5.42
N SER A 469 -14.90 16.23 5.47
CA SER A 469 -14.86 17.26 4.41
C SER A 469 -13.47 17.90 4.24
N LYS A 470 -12.73 18.05 5.33
CA LYS A 470 -11.33 18.53 5.28
C LYS A 470 -10.41 17.51 4.62
N ILE A 471 -10.52 16.25 5.03
CA ILE A 471 -9.73 15.15 4.47
C ILE A 471 -9.96 15.03 2.96
N SER A 472 -11.23 15.19 2.52
CA SER A 472 -11.60 15.11 1.11
C SER A 472 -11.12 16.30 0.26
N ASN A 473 -10.74 17.40 0.89
CA ASN A 473 -10.30 18.62 0.22
C ASN A 473 -8.82 18.97 0.48
N LEU A 474 -8.02 17.99 0.90
CA LEU A 474 -6.58 18.21 1.09
C LEU A 474 -5.89 18.51 -0.24
N SER A 475 -5.01 19.50 -0.22
CA SER A 475 -4.13 19.81 -1.35
C SER A 475 -2.96 18.82 -1.41
N GLN A 476 -2.34 18.69 -2.57
CA GLN A 476 -1.12 17.89 -2.75
C GLN A 476 -0.04 18.27 -1.73
N GLY A 477 0.54 17.28 -1.07
CA GLY A 477 1.56 17.47 -0.03
C GLY A 477 1.01 17.73 1.38
N MET A 478 -0.31 17.99 1.50
CA MET A 478 -0.99 18.05 2.78
C MET A 478 -1.43 16.66 3.22
N PHE A 479 -1.12 16.31 4.45
CA PHE A 479 -1.48 15.01 5.04
C PHE A 479 -2.14 15.18 6.40
N VAL A 480 -3.05 14.28 6.68
CA VAL A 480 -3.61 14.04 8.00
C VAL A 480 -3.24 12.64 8.46
N GLY A 481 -3.12 12.43 9.73
CA GLY A 481 -2.77 11.11 10.21
C GLY A 481 -2.57 11.01 11.70
N ALA A 482 -2.11 9.82 12.09
CA ALA A 482 -1.73 9.53 13.46
C ALA A 482 -0.47 8.67 13.47
N VAL A 483 0.41 8.90 14.43
CA VAL A 483 1.64 8.13 14.65
C VAL A 483 1.61 7.45 16.01
N ALA A 484 2.21 6.28 16.08
CA ALA A 484 2.31 5.51 17.29
C ALA A 484 3.66 5.78 18.01
N ASP A 485 3.58 6.02 19.29
CA ASP A 485 4.74 6.08 20.17
C ASP A 485 5.13 4.69 20.71
N ASN A 486 6.19 4.66 21.50
CA ASN A 486 6.59 3.53 22.32
C ASN A 486 6.84 3.95 23.77
N PHE A 487 7.38 3.05 24.61
CA PHE A 487 7.58 3.34 26.02
C PHE A 487 8.70 4.37 26.28
N ASP A 488 9.72 4.37 25.44
CA ASP A 488 10.92 5.18 25.60
C ASP A 488 10.78 6.54 24.92
N GLU A 489 10.09 6.60 23.78
CA GLU A 489 9.84 7.82 23.03
C GLU A 489 8.33 8.14 22.99
N ARG A 490 7.91 9.02 23.89
CA ARG A 490 6.54 9.50 23.96
C ARG A 490 6.31 10.67 23.03
N ILE A 491 5.28 10.57 22.20
CA ILE A 491 4.78 11.62 21.32
C ILE A 491 3.57 12.24 22.00
N GLU A 492 3.64 13.54 22.31
CA GLU A 492 2.53 14.25 22.96
C GLU A 492 1.37 14.48 21.99
N GLN A 493 1.70 14.89 20.77
CA GLN A 493 0.72 15.18 19.72
C GLN A 493 0.81 14.11 18.64
N LYS A 494 0.07 13.00 18.83
CA LYS A 494 0.10 11.83 17.92
C LYS A 494 -0.65 12.08 16.61
N ILE A 495 -1.65 12.96 16.62
CA ILE A 495 -2.47 13.28 15.45
C ILE A 495 -1.91 14.53 14.79
N PHE A 496 -1.83 14.51 13.47
CA PHE A 496 -1.30 15.62 12.69
C PHE A 496 -2.22 16.00 11.53
N HIS A 497 -2.15 17.28 11.14
CA HIS A 497 -2.72 17.85 9.93
C HIS A 497 -1.73 18.88 9.41
N ALA A 498 -0.81 18.47 8.56
CA ALA A 498 0.36 19.23 8.19
C ALA A 498 0.73 19.05 6.72
N GLU A 499 1.45 20.01 6.19
CA GLU A 499 2.19 19.86 4.94
C GLU A 499 3.53 19.20 5.23
N ILE A 500 3.85 18.13 4.50
CA ILE A 500 5.17 17.52 4.58
C ILE A 500 6.13 18.34 3.73
N VAL A 501 7.17 18.86 4.37
CA VAL A 501 8.16 19.72 3.73
C VAL A 501 9.27 18.89 3.10
N ILE A 502 9.40 19.00 1.79
CA ILE A 502 10.47 18.36 1.02
C ILE A 502 11.37 19.44 0.44
N ASP A 503 12.67 19.26 0.64
CA ASP A 503 13.68 20.08 -0.04
C ASP A 503 13.78 19.62 -1.50
N ARG A 504 13.04 20.34 -2.36
CA ARG A 504 12.94 19.99 -3.80
C ARG A 504 14.27 20.17 -4.53
N GLU A 505 15.09 21.14 -4.14
CA GLU A 505 16.37 21.40 -4.79
C GLU A 505 17.37 20.29 -4.44
N LYS A 506 17.46 19.92 -3.17
CA LYS A 506 18.27 18.79 -2.71
C LYS A 506 17.83 17.49 -3.39
N LEU A 507 16.53 17.24 -3.45
CA LEU A 507 15.98 16.02 -4.07
C LEU A 507 16.24 15.98 -5.58
N ALA A 508 16.09 17.10 -6.28
CA ALA A 508 16.38 17.18 -7.71
C ALA A 508 17.86 16.98 -8.00
N GLY A 509 18.75 17.59 -7.20
CA GLY A 509 20.19 17.37 -7.28
C GLY A 509 20.59 15.92 -7.03
N GLU A 510 19.98 15.28 -6.03
CA GLU A 510 20.21 13.87 -5.73
C GLU A 510 19.72 12.98 -6.88
N THR A 511 18.50 13.19 -7.36
CA THR A 511 17.95 12.40 -8.48
C THR A 511 18.77 12.56 -9.76
N ALA A 512 19.30 13.74 -10.02
CA ALA A 512 20.21 13.98 -11.17
C ALA A 512 21.54 13.23 -11.05
N SER A 513 21.95 12.84 -9.84
CA SER A 513 23.16 12.05 -9.59
C SER A 513 22.93 10.53 -9.64
N TYR A 514 21.68 10.08 -9.79
CA TYR A 514 21.36 8.66 -9.81
C TYR A 514 22.03 7.95 -10.97
N VAL A 515 22.64 6.81 -10.65
CA VAL A 515 23.12 5.88 -11.65
C VAL A 515 22.01 4.86 -11.97
N PRO A 516 21.87 4.46 -13.23
CA PRO A 516 20.87 3.47 -13.61
C PRO A 516 21.19 2.12 -12.96
N ILE A 517 20.14 1.36 -12.65
CA ILE A 517 20.30 0.00 -12.16
C ILE A 517 21.02 -0.83 -13.22
N PRO A 518 22.16 -1.51 -12.90
CA PRO A 518 22.93 -2.25 -13.87
C PRO A 518 22.21 -3.49 -14.38
N GLU A 519 22.60 -3.97 -15.55
CA GLU A 519 22.18 -5.28 -16.02
C GLU A 519 22.74 -6.38 -15.10
N ILE A 520 21.87 -7.22 -14.54
CA ILE A 520 22.23 -8.24 -13.56
C ILE A 520 22.63 -9.53 -14.25
N SER A 521 21.93 -9.89 -15.35
CA SER A 521 22.20 -11.08 -16.13
C SER A 521 22.90 -10.72 -17.42
N SER A 522 24.05 -11.36 -17.70
CA SER A 522 24.73 -11.18 -18.99
C SER A 522 24.17 -12.18 -20.00
N PHE A 523 23.56 -11.66 -21.05
CA PHE A 523 23.09 -12.43 -22.21
C PHE A 523 24.01 -12.27 -23.44
N ARG A 524 25.15 -11.63 -23.27
CA ARG A 524 26.13 -11.45 -24.36
C ARG A 524 27.11 -12.62 -24.42
N ASP A 525 27.33 -13.14 -25.62
CA ASP A 525 28.36 -14.14 -25.84
C ASP A 525 29.78 -13.51 -25.85
N ALA A 526 30.82 -14.36 -26.10
CA ALA A 526 32.20 -13.91 -26.14
C ALA A 526 32.47 -12.86 -27.23
N ASP A 527 31.65 -12.83 -28.27
CA ASP A 527 31.74 -11.88 -29.39
C ASP A 527 30.89 -10.61 -29.14
N GLY A 528 30.24 -10.49 -27.96
CA GLY A 528 29.44 -9.35 -27.57
C GLY A 528 28.03 -9.33 -28.18
N VAL A 529 27.62 -10.40 -28.88
CA VAL A 529 26.29 -10.53 -29.48
C VAL A 529 25.24 -10.83 -28.39
N ASP A 530 24.13 -10.12 -28.42
CA ASP A 530 23.00 -10.36 -27.51
C ASP A 530 22.27 -11.68 -27.88
N ARG A 531 22.27 -12.63 -26.95
CA ARG A 531 21.64 -13.96 -27.07
C ARG A 531 20.43 -14.13 -26.15
N MET A 532 19.88 -13.06 -25.61
CA MET A 532 18.80 -13.14 -24.61
C MET A 532 17.63 -13.98 -25.08
N GLU A 533 17.10 -13.72 -26.28
CA GLU A 533 15.95 -14.46 -26.79
C GLU A 533 16.25 -15.94 -26.98
N GLU A 534 17.44 -16.28 -27.46
CA GLU A 534 17.88 -17.67 -27.65
C GLU A 534 17.99 -18.40 -26.32
N ILE A 535 18.64 -17.77 -25.32
CA ILE A 535 18.87 -18.35 -23.99
C ILE A 535 17.52 -18.58 -23.28
N ILE A 536 16.62 -17.58 -23.29
CA ILE A 536 15.31 -17.68 -22.67
C ILE A 536 14.45 -18.73 -23.37
N ARG A 537 14.46 -18.77 -24.68
CA ARG A 537 13.73 -19.76 -25.48
C ARG A 537 14.27 -21.18 -25.25
N ARG A 538 15.58 -21.33 -25.15
CA ARG A 538 16.22 -22.61 -24.81
C ARG A 538 15.78 -23.11 -23.42
N ASN A 539 15.80 -22.24 -22.39
CA ASN A 539 15.31 -22.56 -21.05
C ASN A 539 13.83 -23.00 -21.09
N TYR A 540 12.99 -22.28 -21.80
CA TYR A 540 11.58 -22.60 -21.98
C TYR A 540 11.37 -23.98 -22.61
N THR A 541 12.10 -24.29 -23.66
CA THR A 541 12.04 -25.60 -24.34
C THR A 541 12.55 -26.72 -23.44
N GLN A 542 13.65 -26.47 -22.71
CA GLN A 542 14.24 -27.43 -21.79
C GLN A 542 13.25 -27.86 -20.69
N ILE A 543 12.51 -26.91 -20.08
CA ILE A 543 11.50 -27.22 -19.06
C ILE A 543 10.42 -28.15 -19.63
N LYS A 544 9.96 -27.93 -20.85
CA LYS A 544 8.97 -28.80 -21.51
C LYS A 544 9.51 -30.20 -21.81
N GLU A 545 10.78 -30.27 -22.20
CA GLU A 545 11.48 -31.54 -22.41
C GLU A 545 11.67 -32.29 -21.09
N ASP A 546 12.10 -31.61 -20.03
CA ASP A 546 12.27 -32.17 -18.69
C ASP A 546 10.97 -32.82 -18.20
N VAL A 547 9.85 -32.10 -18.26
CA VAL A 547 8.54 -32.66 -17.89
C VAL A 547 8.15 -33.87 -18.74
N THR A 548 8.44 -33.84 -20.03
CA THR A 548 8.18 -34.97 -20.93
C THR A 548 9.03 -36.19 -20.55
N GLN A 549 10.29 -35.97 -20.17
CA GLN A 549 11.19 -37.05 -19.70
C GLN A 549 10.77 -37.58 -18.32
N ILE A 550 10.35 -36.70 -17.40
CA ILE A 550 9.79 -37.13 -16.11
C ILE A 550 8.64 -38.12 -16.32
N ILE A 551 7.66 -37.76 -17.14
CA ILE A 551 6.52 -38.64 -17.44
C ILE A 551 6.96 -39.97 -18.03
N LYS A 552 7.87 -39.95 -19.00
CA LYS A 552 8.35 -41.20 -19.63
C LYS A 552 9.08 -42.09 -18.63
N ARG A 553 9.92 -41.53 -17.76
CA ARG A 553 10.66 -42.30 -16.75
C ARG A 553 9.72 -42.88 -15.70
N GLU A 554 8.77 -42.10 -15.21
CA GLU A 554 7.81 -42.56 -14.20
C GLU A 554 6.86 -43.62 -14.73
N LEU A 555 6.32 -43.48 -15.93
CA LEU A 555 5.49 -44.50 -16.55
C LEU A 555 6.26 -45.79 -16.78
N ARG A 556 7.57 -45.71 -17.13
CA ARG A 556 8.45 -46.88 -17.22
C ARG A 556 8.67 -47.52 -15.85
N ARG A 557 8.99 -46.75 -14.82
CA ARG A 557 9.14 -47.23 -13.44
C ARG A 557 7.89 -47.98 -12.98
N ILE A 558 6.70 -47.40 -13.21
CA ILE A 558 5.41 -48.03 -12.86
C ILE A 558 5.19 -49.33 -13.66
N ALA A 559 5.60 -49.38 -14.94
CA ALA A 559 5.49 -50.57 -15.77
C ALA A 559 6.44 -51.71 -15.35
N GLU A 560 7.60 -51.39 -14.85
CA GLU A 560 8.63 -52.31 -14.41
C GLU A 560 8.38 -52.86 -12.99
N ASP A 561 7.71 -52.08 -12.12
CA ASP A 561 7.40 -52.46 -10.74
C ASP A 561 6.12 -53.30 -10.67
N PRO A 562 6.22 -54.59 -10.24
CA PRO A 562 5.05 -55.47 -10.12
C PRO A 562 3.96 -54.94 -9.17
N ALA A 563 4.34 -54.18 -8.14
CA ALA A 563 3.39 -53.62 -7.18
C ALA A 563 2.58 -52.47 -7.77
N LEU A 564 3.13 -51.73 -8.75
CA LEU A 564 2.53 -50.53 -9.34
C LEU A 564 1.85 -50.77 -10.71
N ARG A 565 2.10 -51.91 -11.36
CA ARG A 565 1.54 -52.25 -12.70
C ARG A 565 0.03 -52.13 -12.80
N HIS A 566 -0.67 -52.37 -11.71
CA HIS A 566 -2.13 -52.26 -11.66
C HIS A 566 -2.63 -50.82 -11.94
N LEU A 567 -1.78 -49.81 -11.78
CA LEU A 567 -2.10 -48.43 -12.07
C LEU A 567 -2.16 -48.12 -13.58
N LEU A 568 -1.44 -48.93 -14.40
CA LEU A 568 -1.47 -48.81 -15.88
C LEU A 568 -2.66 -49.55 -16.51
N ALA A 569 -3.24 -50.52 -15.83
CA ALA A 569 -4.28 -51.39 -16.36
C ALA A 569 -5.67 -50.73 -16.51
N LYS A 570 -5.81 -49.47 -16.20
CA LYS A 570 -7.06 -48.68 -16.25
C LYS A 570 -7.06 -47.61 -17.34
N LYS A 571 -6.45 -47.89 -18.50
CA LYS A 571 -6.62 -47.09 -19.71
C LYS A 571 -7.87 -47.44 -20.45
#